data_6fb4867feadc32e68fe9fb2e397089c5
#
_entry.id   6fb4867feadc32e68fe9fb2e397089c5
#
_cell.length_a   1.000
_cell.length_b   1.000
_cell.length_c   1.000
_cell.angle_alpha   90.00
_cell.angle_beta   90.00
_cell.angle_gamma   90.00
#
_symmetry.space_group_name_H-M   'P 1'
#
loop_
_entity.id
_entity.type
_entity.pdbx_description
1 polymer ?
#
loop_
_entity_poly.entity_id
_entity_poly.type
_entity_poly.pdbx_seq_one_letter_code
_entity_poly.pdbx_strand_id
1 'polypeptide(L)'
;MYKVVFIGTVASSFYSFRADLIYALLKQGHEVYAFTSEYTAEDLKKIEHLGAIPVTYTLNRGGLNPLEDIVATYQLSKKIKEINPNLVFSYFSKPIIFGTLAAKLAKVPRVIGLLEGLGYTFTEQPERLSKKIQLIKKIQVFLYTLALPQLDQLIFLNPDDPHDLLDQYSIKVKKVEVLGGIGLNLNHYKFSTNFSSNISFIFIARLLAEKGIHDYIK
;
A
#
# COMPACT_ATOMS: atom_id res chain seq x y z
N MET A 1 23.17 -0.63 11.21
CA MET A 1 21.96 0.18 11.44
C MET A 1 21.56 0.82 10.13
N TYR A 2 20.32 0.65 9.67
CA TYR A 2 19.77 1.27 8.47
C TYR A 2 18.58 2.15 8.83
N LYS A 3 18.34 3.19 8.04
CA LYS A 3 17.12 3.97 8.07
C LYS A 3 16.14 3.44 7.02
N VAL A 4 14.96 3.04 7.45
CA VAL A 4 13.89 2.48 6.61
C VAL A 4 12.70 3.42 6.65
N VAL A 5 12.26 3.88 5.50
CA VAL A 5 11.06 4.72 5.36
C VAL A 5 9.94 3.87 4.80
N PHE A 6 8.84 3.78 5.54
CA PHE A 6 7.57 3.25 5.05
C PHE A 6 6.70 4.39 4.56
N ILE A 7 6.09 4.25 3.38
CA ILE A 7 5.17 5.24 2.83
C ILE A 7 3.80 4.57 2.63
N GLY A 8 2.84 4.97 3.45
CA GLY A 8 1.43 4.55 3.35
C GLY A 8 0.50 5.75 3.35
N THR A 9 -0.78 5.55 3.08
CA THR A 9 -1.78 6.63 3.11
C THR A 9 -2.39 6.78 4.50
N VAL A 10 -2.92 5.69 5.05
CA VAL A 10 -3.69 5.68 6.29
C VAL A 10 -2.81 5.26 7.46
N ALA A 11 -2.74 6.08 8.49
CA ALA A 11 -1.90 5.84 9.66
C ALA A 11 -2.22 4.52 10.38
N SER A 12 -3.49 4.13 10.45
CA SER A 12 -3.90 2.88 11.09
C SER A 12 -3.27 1.63 10.45
N SER A 13 -2.90 1.69 9.18
CA SER A 13 -2.27 0.56 8.49
C SER A 13 -0.91 0.17 9.08
N PHE A 14 -0.20 1.08 9.73
CA PHE A 14 1.09 0.81 10.35
C PHE A 14 0.95 -0.10 11.58
N TYR A 15 0.01 0.21 12.46
CA TYR A 15 -0.17 -0.57 13.69
C TYR A 15 -1.14 -1.75 13.53
N SER A 16 -1.96 -1.80 12.47
CA SER A 16 -2.86 -2.93 12.21
C SER A 16 -2.21 -4.02 11.35
N PHE A 17 -1.43 -3.64 10.31
CA PHE A 17 -0.94 -4.60 9.31
C PHE A 17 0.58 -4.64 9.18
N ARG A 18 1.30 -3.68 9.75
CA ARG A 18 2.77 -3.54 9.61
C ARG A 18 3.51 -3.61 10.93
N ALA A 19 2.78 -3.73 12.06
CA ALA A 19 3.38 -3.71 13.39
C ALA A 19 4.49 -4.76 13.52
N ASP A 20 4.22 -6.01 13.14
CA ASP A 20 5.19 -7.10 13.29
C ASP A 20 6.44 -6.88 12.41
N LEU A 21 6.27 -6.34 11.19
CA LEU A 21 7.40 -6.00 10.33
C LEU A 21 8.22 -4.83 10.91
N ILE A 22 7.54 -3.81 11.43
CA ILE A 22 8.19 -2.67 12.09
C ILE A 22 8.98 -3.16 13.32
N TYR A 23 8.36 -3.97 14.19
CA TYR A 23 9.04 -4.55 15.34
C TYR A 23 10.26 -5.40 14.96
N ALA A 24 10.15 -6.20 13.89
CA ALA A 24 11.26 -7.02 13.42
C ALA A 24 12.46 -6.15 12.97
N LEU A 25 12.21 -5.04 12.28
CA LEU A 25 13.24 -4.10 11.84
C LEU A 25 13.87 -3.36 13.03
N LEU A 26 13.05 -2.88 13.97
CA LEU A 26 13.52 -2.22 15.19
C LEU A 26 14.38 -3.15 16.05
N LYS A 27 13.96 -4.43 16.19
CA LYS A 27 14.73 -5.45 16.92
C LYS A 27 16.10 -5.74 16.29
N GLN A 28 16.23 -5.55 14.97
CA GLN A 28 17.50 -5.64 14.25
C GLN A 28 18.35 -4.36 14.35
N GLY A 29 17.90 -3.37 15.12
CA GLY A 29 18.61 -2.11 15.33
C GLY A 29 18.46 -1.10 14.19
N HIS A 30 17.40 -1.22 13.37
CA HIS A 30 17.11 -0.24 12.32
C HIS A 30 16.24 0.89 12.85
N GLU A 31 16.34 2.09 12.26
CA GLU A 31 15.40 3.19 12.45
C GLU A 31 14.25 3.07 11.44
N VAL A 32 13.01 3.19 11.89
CA VAL A 32 11.83 3.10 11.06
C VAL A 32 11.06 4.41 11.08
N TYR A 33 10.84 4.98 9.90
CA TYR A 33 10.04 6.19 9.69
C TYR A 33 8.73 5.80 9.01
N ALA A 34 7.60 6.22 9.56
CA ALA A 34 6.26 5.92 9.06
C ALA A 34 5.61 7.17 8.46
N PHE A 35 5.61 7.26 7.14
CA PHE A 35 5.01 8.37 6.39
C PHE A 35 3.54 8.13 6.14
N THR A 36 2.68 9.05 6.59
CA THR A 36 1.23 8.98 6.45
C THR A 36 0.60 10.30 6.01
N SER A 37 -0.46 10.25 5.22
CA SER A 37 -1.22 11.41 4.76
C SER A 37 -2.61 11.53 5.37
N GLU A 38 -3.18 10.42 5.86
CA GLU A 38 -4.47 10.39 6.56
C GLU A 38 -4.23 9.88 7.99
N TYR A 39 -4.42 10.76 8.99
CA TYR A 39 -4.08 10.48 10.38
C TYR A 39 -4.89 11.32 11.36
N THR A 40 -5.02 10.83 12.57
CA THR A 40 -5.38 11.61 13.76
C THR A 40 -4.18 11.77 14.67
N ALA A 41 -4.25 12.67 15.65
CA ALA A 41 -3.19 12.81 16.66
C ALA A 41 -2.98 11.51 17.47
N GLU A 42 -4.06 10.74 17.69
CA GLU A 42 -3.98 9.44 18.35
C GLU A 42 -3.27 8.39 17.50
N ASP A 43 -3.50 8.39 16.19
CA ASP A 43 -2.81 7.47 15.26
C ASP A 43 -1.30 7.70 15.28
N LEU A 44 -0.85 8.96 15.28
CA LEU A 44 0.59 9.28 15.35
C LEU A 44 1.20 8.76 16.65
N LYS A 45 0.52 8.92 17.79
CA LYS A 45 0.96 8.36 19.07
C LYS A 45 1.04 6.82 19.03
N LYS A 46 0.10 6.14 18.38
CA LYS A 46 0.16 4.68 18.20
C LYS A 46 1.37 4.25 17.39
N ILE A 47 1.73 4.99 16.34
CA ILE A 47 2.95 4.76 15.56
C ILE A 47 4.20 4.96 16.44
N GLU A 48 4.24 6.02 17.26
CA GLU A 48 5.35 6.25 18.21
C GLU A 48 5.47 5.12 19.24
N HIS A 49 4.35 4.61 19.75
CA HIS A 49 4.36 3.47 20.68
C HIS A 49 4.86 2.16 20.03
N LEU A 50 4.79 2.00 18.71
CA LEU A 50 5.46 0.91 18.01
C LEU A 50 6.99 1.08 17.98
N GLY A 51 7.51 2.27 18.31
CA GLY A 51 8.91 2.62 18.19
C GLY A 51 9.29 3.23 16.83
N ALA A 52 8.34 3.42 15.92
CA ALA A 52 8.57 4.09 14.64
C ALA A 52 8.39 5.61 14.77
N ILE A 53 9.05 6.35 13.92
CA ILE A 53 8.99 7.82 13.87
C ILE A 53 7.91 8.23 12.87
N PRO A 54 6.76 8.79 13.30
CA PRO A 54 5.72 9.23 12.39
C PRO A 54 6.17 10.50 11.64
N VAL A 55 5.92 10.52 10.34
CA VAL A 55 6.15 11.68 9.48
C VAL A 55 4.89 11.93 8.64
N THR A 56 4.34 13.11 8.75
CA THR A 56 3.17 13.48 7.96
C THR A 56 3.58 14.03 6.60
N TYR A 57 2.81 13.72 5.56
CA TYR A 57 2.99 14.27 4.23
C TYR A 57 1.63 14.51 3.55
N THR A 58 1.62 15.31 2.50
CA THR A 58 0.39 15.62 1.75
C THR A 58 0.31 14.71 0.53
N LEU A 59 -0.75 13.93 0.44
CA LEU A 59 -1.13 13.18 -0.77
C LEU A 59 -2.63 12.92 -0.71
N ASN A 60 -3.36 13.46 -1.67
CA ASN A 60 -4.81 13.25 -1.73
C ASN A 60 -5.11 11.84 -2.27
N ARG A 61 -5.64 10.95 -1.43
CA ARG A 61 -5.93 9.55 -1.78
C ARG A 61 -6.89 9.40 -2.96
N GLY A 62 -7.95 10.20 -3.01
CA GLY A 62 -9.01 10.12 -4.02
C GLY A 62 -8.90 11.16 -5.14
N GLY A 63 -8.02 12.14 -5.01
CA GLY A 63 -7.87 13.23 -5.98
C GLY A 63 -7.21 12.76 -7.28
N LEU A 64 -7.59 13.40 -8.38
CA LEU A 64 -7.03 13.19 -9.71
C LEU A 64 -6.43 14.51 -10.24
N ASN A 65 -5.85 15.34 -9.37
CA ASN A 65 -5.22 16.59 -9.77
C ASN A 65 -3.70 16.36 -10.00
N PRO A 66 -3.23 16.27 -11.24
CA PRO A 66 -1.83 15.98 -11.53
C PRO A 66 -0.85 17.01 -10.97
N LEU A 67 -1.24 18.29 -10.93
CA LEU A 67 -0.38 19.36 -10.44
C LEU A 67 -0.18 19.24 -8.91
N GLU A 68 -1.23 18.94 -8.18
CA GLU A 68 -1.14 18.67 -6.72
C GLU A 68 -0.26 17.45 -6.45
N ASP A 69 -0.44 16.37 -7.22
CA ASP A 69 0.35 15.14 -7.05
C ASP A 69 1.84 15.38 -7.37
N ILE A 70 2.18 16.22 -8.36
CA ILE A 70 3.57 16.61 -8.67
C ILE A 70 4.17 17.41 -7.50
N VAL A 71 3.46 18.43 -7.00
CA VAL A 71 3.93 19.23 -5.87
C VAL A 71 4.11 18.37 -4.63
N ALA A 72 3.14 17.50 -4.33
CA ALA A 72 3.19 16.56 -3.21
C ALA A 72 4.40 15.62 -3.34
N THR A 73 4.67 15.09 -4.54
CA THR A 73 5.84 14.23 -4.81
C THR A 73 7.15 14.97 -4.55
N TYR A 74 7.25 16.21 -4.98
CA TYR A 74 8.45 17.02 -4.73
C TYR A 74 8.64 17.33 -3.24
N GLN A 75 7.59 17.69 -2.53
CA GLN A 75 7.64 17.91 -1.08
C GLN A 75 8.02 16.62 -0.32
N LEU A 76 7.44 15.48 -0.73
CA LEU A 76 7.77 14.17 -0.19
C LEU A 76 9.25 13.84 -0.42
N SER A 77 9.77 14.12 -1.62
CA SER A 77 11.19 13.88 -1.93
C SER A 77 12.14 14.69 -1.05
N LYS A 78 11.79 15.92 -0.67
CA LYS A 78 12.58 16.73 0.28
C LYS A 78 12.64 16.09 1.67
N LYS A 79 11.49 15.68 2.21
CA LYS A 79 11.41 14.99 3.50
C LYS A 79 12.22 13.69 3.52
N ILE A 80 12.11 12.89 2.43
CA ILE A 80 12.90 11.66 2.28
C ILE A 80 14.41 12.00 2.24
N LYS A 81 14.80 13.03 1.50
CA LYS A 81 16.18 13.44 1.37
C LYS A 81 16.80 13.91 2.71
N GLU A 82 16.03 14.62 3.53
CA GLU A 82 16.44 15.06 4.87
C GLU A 82 16.74 13.87 5.81
N ILE A 83 15.95 12.80 5.73
CA ILE A 83 16.17 11.56 6.50
C ILE A 83 17.35 10.78 5.95
N ASN A 84 17.61 10.85 4.63
CA ASN A 84 18.63 10.10 3.91
C ASN A 84 18.54 8.59 4.19
N PRO A 85 17.41 7.93 3.85
CA PRO A 85 17.19 6.52 4.18
C PRO A 85 17.95 5.59 3.25
N ASN A 86 18.23 4.38 3.75
CA ASN A 86 18.80 3.29 2.97
C ASN A 86 17.77 2.56 2.11
N LEU A 87 16.50 2.56 2.58
CA LEU A 87 15.39 1.87 1.95
C LEU A 87 14.11 2.69 2.06
N VAL A 88 13.37 2.77 0.97
CA VAL A 88 11.96 3.19 0.96
C VAL A 88 11.09 1.99 0.61
N PHE A 89 10.07 1.74 1.43
CA PHE A 89 9.05 0.72 1.24
C PHE A 89 7.69 1.40 1.12
N SER A 90 7.13 1.41 -0.08
CA SER A 90 5.82 2.02 -0.36
C SER A 90 4.75 0.96 -0.53
N TYR A 91 3.56 1.18 0.02
CA TYR A 91 2.41 0.29 -0.15
C TYR A 91 1.13 1.10 -0.40
N PHE A 92 0.12 0.47 -1.03
CA PHE A 92 -1.03 1.09 -1.70
C PHE A 92 -0.67 1.80 -3.02
N SER A 93 -1.65 1.88 -3.93
CA SER A 93 -1.45 2.34 -5.32
C SER A 93 -0.78 3.72 -5.42
N LYS A 94 -1.32 4.75 -4.76
CA LYS A 94 -0.76 6.12 -4.85
C LYS A 94 0.62 6.25 -4.20
N PRO A 95 0.85 5.77 -2.97
CA PRO A 95 2.19 5.78 -2.38
C PRO A 95 3.23 5.02 -3.20
N ILE A 96 2.88 3.91 -3.85
CA ILE A 96 3.81 3.20 -4.74
C ILE A 96 4.20 4.10 -5.91
N ILE A 97 3.26 4.77 -6.56
CA ILE A 97 3.54 5.66 -7.68
C ILE A 97 4.39 6.85 -7.21
N PHE A 98 3.83 7.67 -6.36
CA PHE A 98 4.42 8.96 -5.99
C PHE A 98 5.56 8.83 -4.99
N GLY A 99 5.50 7.84 -4.08
CA GLY A 99 6.59 7.52 -3.16
C GLY A 99 7.82 6.97 -3.88
N THR A 100 7.63 6.12 -4.91
CA THR A 100 8.75 5.66 -5.74
C THR A 100 9.41 6.80 -6.48
N LEU A 101 8.63 7.66 -7.13
CA LEU A 101 9.16 8.83 -7.84
C LEU A 101 9.89 9.79 -6.88
N ALA A 102 9.31 10.05 -5.70
CA ALA A 102 9.92 10.88 -4.66
C ALA A 102 11.23 10.27 -4.14
N ALA A 103 11.26 8.96 -3.90
CA ALA A 103 12.45 8.24 -3.46
C ALA A 103 13.58 8.31 -4.50
N LYS A 104 13.26 8.19 -5.79
CA LYS A 104 14.25 8.35 -6.88
C LYS A 104 14.77 9.78 -6.98
N LEU A 105 13.91 10.79 -6.85
CA LEU A 105 14.32 12.19 -6.78
C LEU A 105 15.24 12.44 -5.57
N ALA A 106 14.97 11.78 -4.43
CA ALA A 106 15.81 11.83 -3.24
C ALA A 106 17.09 10.96 -3.34
N LYS A 107 17.27 10.20 -4.43
CA LYS A 107 18.42 9.30 -4.67
C LYS A 107 18.53 8.18 -3.63
N VAL A 108 17.40 7.66 -3.15
CA VAL A 108 17.37 6.52 -2.22
C VAL A 108 17.98 5.29 -2.90
N PRO A 109 18.92 4.57 -2.23
CA PRO A 109 19.61 3.42 -2.83
C PRO A 109 18.69 2.27 -3.19
N ARG A 110 17.67 1.99 -2.35
CA ARG A 110 16.77 0.86 -2.54
C ARG A 110 15.31 1.26 -2.37
N VAL A 111 14.47 0.90 -3.34
CA VAL A 111 13.03 1.23 -3.34
C VAL A 111 12.23 -0.03 -3.62
N ILE A 112 11.35 -0.38 -2.69
CA ILE A 112 10.47 -1.56 -2.75
C ILE A 112 9.03 -1.10 -2.74
N GLY A 113 8.20 -1.70 -3.59
CA GLY A 113 6.74 -1.50 -3.61
C GLY A 113 5.99 -2.76 -3.21
N LEU A 114 4.86 -2.62 -2.50
CA LEU A 114 3.93 -3.69 -2.18
C LEU A 114 2.53 -3.32 -2.66
N LEU A 115 2.04 -4.02 -3.68
CA LEU A 115 0.64 -3.93 -4.13
C LEU A 115 -0.19 -5.02 -3.42
N GLU A 116 -1.15 -4.58 -2.61
CA GLU A 116 -2.07 -5.44 -1.86
C GLU A 116 -3.32 -5.82 -2.68
N GLY A 117 -3.33 -5.42 -3.93
CA GLY A 117 -4.37 -5.57 -4.94
C GLY A 117 -4.37 -4.37 -5.87
N LEU A 118 -4.85 -4.54 -7.08
CA LEU A 118 -4.84 -3.50 -8.12
C LEU A 118 -5.95 -2.46 -7.92
N GLY A 119 -6.93 -2.78 -7.06
CA GLY A 119 -8.02 -1.91 -6.70
C GLY A 119 -9.17 -1.92 -7.71
N TYR A 120 -10.20 -1.13 -7.40
CA TYR A 120 -11.48 -1.08 -8.06
C TYR A 120 -11.42 -0.90 -9.59
N THR A 121 -10.44 -0.17 -10.10
CA THR A 121 -10.30 0.09 -11.55
C THR A 121 -9.89 -1.15 -12.35
N PHE A 122 -9.36 -2.19 -11.69
CA PHE A 122 -8.96 -3.46 -12.31
C PHE A 122 -9.96 -4.58 -12.05
N THR A 123 -10.90 -4.40 -11.10
CA THR A 123 -11.91 -5.42 -10.80
C THR A 123 -12.88 -5.57 -11.98
N GLU A 124 -13.06 -6.78 -12.46
CA GLU A 124 -14.11 -7.09 -13.45
C GLU A 124 -15.48 -6.82 -12.84
N GLN A 125 -16.32 -6.11 -13.58
CA GLN A 125 -17.69 -5.82 -13.18
C GLN A 125 -18.66 -6.42 -14.17
N PRO A 126 -19.84 -6.93 -13.71
CA PRO A 126 -20.86 -7.48 -14.58
C PRO A 126 -21.35 -6.46 -15.63
N GLU A 127 -21.32 -5.19 -15.26
CA GLU A 127 -21.68 -4.08 -16.13
C GLU A 127 -20.43 -3.43 -16.73
N ARG A 128 -20.59 -2.93 -17.97
CA ARG A 128 -19.48 -2.22 -18.65
C ARG A 128 -19.01 -1.04 -17.81
N LEU A 129 -17.73 -1.00 -17.48
CA LEU A 129 -17.11 0.11 -16.75
C LEU A 129 -17.49 1.46 -17.38
N SER A 130 -17.91 2.40 -16.56
CA SER A 130 -18.20 3.76 -17.04
C SER A 130 -16.98 4.39 -17.71
N LYS A 131 -17.20 5.27 -18.70
CA LYS A 131 -16.11 5.98 -19.40
C LYS A 131 -15.15 6.67 -18.43
N LYS A 132 -15.68 7.17 -17.31
CA LYS A 132 -14.87 7.80 -16.24
C LYS A 132 -13.91 6.80 -15.61
N ILE A 133 -14.36 5.61 -15.26
CA ILE A 133 -13.52 4.56 -14.64
C ILE A 133 -12.45 4.08 -15.63
N GLN A 134 -12.81 3.91 -16.91
CA GLN A 134 -11.85 3.55 -17.95
C GLN A 134 -10.75 4.60 -18.10
N LEU A 135 -11.10 5.90 -18.02
CA LEU A 135 -10.12 6.98 -18.07
C LEU A 135 -9.21 6.95 -16.83
N ILE A 136 -9.78 6.76 -15.64
CA ILE A 136 -9.01 6.62 -14.39
C ILE A 136 -8.03 5.45 -14.50
N LYS A 137 -8.48 4.29 -14.99
CA LYS A 137 -7.62 3.11 -15.21
C LYS A 137 -6.46 3.44 -16.16
N LYS A 138 -6.74 4.12 -17.28
CA LYS A 138 -5.69 4.53 -18.24
C LYS A 138 -4.64 5.45 -17.58
N ILE A 139 -5.08 6.43 -16.81
CA ILE A 139 -4.18 7.34 -16.09
C ILE A 139 -3.36 6.56 -15.04
N GLN A 140 -3.99 5.68 -14.29
CA GLN A 140 -3.33 4.85 -13.28
C GLN A 140 -2.28 3.94 -13.92
N VAL A 141 -2.60 3.27 -15.02
CA VAL A 141 -1.66 2.43 -15.77
C VAL A 141 -0.49 3.28 -16.28
N PHE A 142 -0.76 4.45 -16.89
CA PHE A 142 0.29 5.35 -17.32
C PHE A 142 1.24 5.74 -16.17
N LEU A 143 0.71 6.07 -15.00
CA LEU A 143 1.52 6.40 -13.83
C LEU A 143 2.34 5.18 -13.34
N TYR A 144 1.77 3.99 -13.41
CA TYR A 144 2.51 2.76 -13.12
C TYR A 144 3.66 2.53 -14.12
N THR A 145 3.46 2.80 -15.42
CA THR A 145 4.55 2.68 -16.40
C THR A 145 5.72 3.62 -16.12
N LEU A 146 5.48 4.74 -15.46
CA LEU A 146 6.53 5.68 -15.05
C LEU A 146 7.23 5.27 -13.75
N ALA A 147 6.47 4.74 -12.79
CA ALA A 147 6.96 4.50 -11.44
C ALA A 147 7.54 3.09 -11.23
N LEU A 148 6.84 2.04 -11.69
CA LEU A 148 7.22 0.66 -11.39
C LEU A 148 8.58 0.23 -11.95
N PRO A 149 9.03 0.67 -13.15
CA PRO A 149 10.39 0.38 -13.62
C PRO A 149 11.50 0.95 -12.73
N GLN A 150 11.18 1.93 -11.89
CA GLN A 150 12.11 2.54 -10.94
C GLN A 150 12.30 1.71 -9.67
N LEU A 151 11.41 0.76 -9.38
CA LEU A 151 11.50 -0.11 -8.22
C LEU A 151 12.65 -1.11 -8.36
N ASP A 152 13.31 -1.41 -7.25
CA ASP A 152 14.25 -2.52 -7.17
C ASP A 152 13.53 -3.85 -6.95
N GLN A 153 12.33 -3.81 -6.33
CA GLN A 153 11.45 -4.96 -6.15
C GLN A 153 9.99 -4.52 -6.05
N LEU A 154 9.11 -5.25 -6.69
CA LEU A 154 7.65 -5.13 -6.53
C LEU A 154 7.10 -6.43 -5.96
N ILE A 155 6.31 -6.32 -4.91
CA ILE A 155 5.70 -7.44 -4.21
C ILE A 155 4.20 -7.39 -4.43
N PHE A 156 3.60 -8.54 -4.73
CA PHE A 156 2.16 -8.74 -4.82
C PHE A 156 1.67 -9.71 -3.75
N LEU A 157 0.40 -9.64 -3.38
CA LEU A 157 -0.22 -10.55 -2.42
C LEU A 157 -1.04 -11.66 -3.07
N ASN A 158 -1.32 -11.57 -4.37
CA ASN A 158 -1.98 -12.64 -5.12
C ASN A 158 -1.25 -12.92 -6.44
N PRO A 159 -1.39 -14.13 -7.01
CA PRO A 159 -0.66 -14.54 -8.22
C PRO A 159 -1.21 -13.92 -9.52
N ASP A 160 -2.44 -13.40 -9.53
CA ASP A 160 -3.10 -12.89 -10.74
C ASP A 160 -2.69 -11.44 -11.04
N ASP A 161 -2.47 -10.63 -9.98
CA ASP A 161 -2.12 -9.21 -10.12
C ASP A 161 -0.88 -8.93 -10.99
N PRO A 162 0.21 -9.73 -10.95
CA PRO A 162 1.34 -9.55 -11.88
C PRO A 162 0.93 -9.65 -13.34
N HIS A 163 0.11 -10.65 -13.69
CA HIS A 163 -0.41 -10.82 -15.04
C HIS A 163 -1.27 -9.63 -15.47
N ASP A 164 -2.24 -9.25 -14.63
CA ASP A 164 -3.21 -8.20 -14.92
C ASP A 164 -2.61 -6.80 -15.01
N LEU A 165 -1.48 -6.57 -14.35
CA LEU A 165 -0.80 -5.29 -14.37
C LEU A 165 0.46 -5.29 -15.24
N LEU A 166 1.38 -6.22 -15.02
CA LEU A 166 2.69 -6.17 -15.66
C LEU A 166 2.64 -6.72 -17.08
N ASP A 167 2.07 -7.92 -17.27
CA ASP A 167 2.04 -8.57 -18.57
C ASP A 167 1.08 -7.86 -19.53
N GLN A 168 -0.15 -7.57 -19.09
CA GLN A 168 -1.15 -6.88 -19.93
C GLN A 168 -0.69 -5.50 -20.44
N TYR A 169 0.11 -4.78 -19.64
CA TYR A 169 0.58 -3.44 -19.99
C TYR A 169 2.08 -3.37 -20.31
N SER A 170 2.75 -4.53 -20.40
CA SER A 170 4.19 -4.63 -20.71
C SER A 170 5.07 -3.78 -19.79
N ILE A 171 4.73 -3.72 -18.50
CA ILE A 171 5.48 -2.96 -17.49
C ILE A 171 6.63 -3.82 -16.96
N LYS A 172 7.86 -3.36 -17.11
CA LYS A 172 9.05 -4.06 -16.64
C LYS A 172 9.43 -3.62 -15.24
N VAL A 173 9.68 -4.58 -14.36
CA VAL A 173 10.20 -4.36 -13.00
C VAL A 173 11.43 -5.24 -12.80
N LYS A 174 12.43 -4.75 -12.07
CA LYS A 174 13.70 -5.48 -11.87
C LYS A 174 13.53 -6.84 -11.17
N LYS A 175 12.69 -6.88 -10.14
CA LYS A 175 12.35 -8.10 -9.40
C LYS A 175 10.88 -8.07 -9.03
N VAL A 176 10.18 -9.16 -9.28
CA VAL A 176 8.78 -9.37 -8.90
C VAL A 176 8.71 -10.54 -7.94
N GLU A 177 7.88 -10.44 -6.91
CA GLU A 177 7.65 -11.48 -5.92
C GLU A 177 6.18 -11.54 -5.53
N VAL A 178 5.65 -12.74 -5.31
CA VAL A 178 4.28 -12.96 -4.82
C VAL A 178 4.35 -13.66 -3.46
N LEU A 179 3.83 -13.01 -2.43
CA LEU A 179 3.84 -13.54 -1.06
C LEU A 179 2.62 -14.39 -0.72
N GLY A 180 1.52 -14.30 -1.48
CA GLY A 180 0.28 -15.02 -1.22
C GLY A 180 -0.57 -14.47 -0.08
N GLY A 181 -0.08 -13.50 0.67
CA GLY A 181 -0.82 -12.82 1.75
C GLY A 181 0.08 -11.98 2.63
N ILE A 182 -0.52 -11.11 3.44
CA ILE A 182 0.20 -10.18 4.32
C ILE A 182 0.73 -10.85 5.59
N GLY A 183 0.21 -12.03 5.90
CA GLY A 183 0.51 -12.73 7.15
C GLY A 183 -0.39 -12.31 8.32
N LEU A 184 -0.42 -13.16 9.33
CA LEU A 184 -1.21 -12.99 10.52
C LEU A 184 -0.46 -13.51 11.74
N ASN A 185 -0.49 -12.77 12.85
CA ASN A 185 0.09 -13.20 14.11
C ASN A 185 -0.86 -14.18 14.82
N LEU A 186 -0.56 -15.47 14.76
CA LEU A 186 -1.39 -16.53 15.36
C LEU A 186 -1.45 -16.48 16.88
N ASN A 187 -0.55 -15.76 17.55
CA ASN A 187 -0.64 -15.54 19.00
C ASN A 187 -1.79 -14.59 19.36
N HIS A 188 -2.10 -13.64 18.47
CA HIS A 188 -3.25 -12.74 18.63
C HIS A 188 -4.57 -13.37 18.18
N TYR A 189 -4.53 -14.15 17.10
CA TYR A 189 -5.71 -14.78 16.51
C TYR A 189 -5.70 -16.28 16.79
N LYS A 190 -6.05 -16.63 18.03
CA LYS A 190 -6.09 -18.02 18.47
C LYS A 190 -7.23 -18.76 17.79
N PHE A 191 -6.95 -19.95 17.31
CA PHE A 191 -7.98 -20.85 16.81
C PHE A 191 -8.93 -21.22 17.96
N SER A 192 -10.24 -21.19 17.69
CA SER A 192 -11.28 -21.62 18.62
C SER A 192 -11.98 -22.87 18.07
N THR A 193 -12.17 -23.86 18.93
CA THR A 193 -12.94 -25.07 18.66
C THR A 193 -14.40 -24.97 19.15
N ASN A 194 -14.78 -23.83 19.72
CA ASN A 194 -16.14 -23.62 20.21
C ASN A 194 -17.05 -23.30 19.01
N PHE A 195 -17.82 -24.28 18.57
CA PHE A 195 -18.79 -24.11 17.50
C PHE A 195 -20.17 -23.88 18.11
N SER A 196 -20.94 -22.94 17.56
CA SER A 196 -22.36 -22.78 17.86
C SER A 196 -23.16 -23.95 17.29
N SER A 197 -24.18 -24.40 17.99
CA SER A 197 -25.15 -25.37 17.45
C SER A 197 -26.00 -24.76 16.31
N ASN A 198 -26.09 -23.45 16.25
CA ASN A 198 -26.82 -22.73 15.22
C ASN A 198 -25.91 -22.40 14.03
N ILE A 199 -26.42 -22.60 12.82
CA ILE A 199 -25.72 -22.16 11.62
C ILE A 199 -25.77 -20.63 11.56
N SER A 200 -24.60 -20.01 11.45
CA SER A 200 -24.47 -18.56 11.32
C SER A 200 -23.61 -18.24 10.10
N PHE A 201 -24.04 -17.28 9.31
CA PHE A 201 -23.28 -16.74 8.21
C PHE A 201 -22.76 -15.37 8.60
N ILE A 202 -21.50 -15.06 8.28
CA ILE A 202 -20.90 -13.77 8.54
C ILE A 202 -20.39 -13.16 7.23
N PHE A 203 -20.64 -11.87 7.03
CA PHE A 203 -20.11 -11.08 5.91
C PHE A 203 -19.13 -10.05 6.45
N ILE A 204 -17.85 -10.24 6.15
CA ILE A 204 -16.76 -9.34 6.60
C ILE A 204 -16.14 -8.67 5.37
N ALA A 205 -16.71 -7.57 4.92
CA ALA A 205 -16.19 -6.79 3.81
C ALA A 205 -16.77 -5.36 3.83
N ARG A 206 -16.23 -4.49 2.98
CA ARG A 206 -16.94 -3.25 2.64
C ARG A 206 -18.25 -3.60 1.94
N LEU A 207 -19.34 -2.85 2.22
CA LEU A 207 -20.65 -3.07 1.59
C LEU A 207 -20.64 -2.56 0.14
N LEU A 208 -19.97 -3.30 -0.72
CA LEU A 208 -19.79 -3.00 -2.14
C LEU A 208 -20.30 -4.17 -2.97
N ALA A 209 -20.85 -3.88 -4.16
CA ALA A 209 -21.40 -4.91 -5.06
C ALA A 209 -20.36 -5.98 -5.42
N GLU A 210 -19.13 -5.55 -5.72
CA GLU A 210 -18.02 -6.45 -6.05
C GLU A 210 -17.54 -7.35 -4.88
N LYS A 211 -18.07 -7.12 -3.68
CA LYS A 211 -17.82 -7.98 -2.50
C LYS A 211 -18.96 -9.02 -2.29
N GLY A 212 -19.92 -9.08 -3.21
CA GLY A 212 -21.00 -10.07 -3.15
C GLY A 212 -22.09 -9.73 -2.12
N ILE A 213 -22.23 -8.48 -1.67
CA ILE A 213 -23.25 -8.11 -0.68
C ILE A 213 -24.68 -8.43 -1.16
N HIS A 214 -24.96 -8.27 -2.46
CA HIS A 214 -26.27 -8.59 -3.02
C HIS A 214 -26.59 -10.08 -2.99
N ASP A 215 -25.58 -10.93 -3.11
CA ASP A 215 -25.75 -12.38 -3.04
C ASP A 215 -25.87 -12.86 -1.59
N TYR A 216 -25.22 -12.17 -0.66
CA TYR A 216 -25.34 -12.45 0.77
C TYR A 216 -26.73 -12.12 1.34
N ILE A 217 -27.42 -11.11 0.81
CA ILE A 217 -28.75 -10.65 1.29
C ILE A 217 -29.90 -11.47 0.68
N LYS A 218 -29.71 -12.15 -0.45
CA LYS A 218 -30.69 -13.06 -1.07
C LYS A 218 -30.89 -14.33 -0.23
#